data_fbd1fa8687c2630edcc1862eb047c752
#
_entry.id   fbd1fa8687c2630edcc1862eb047c752
#
_cell.length_a   1.000
_cell.length_b   1.000
_cell.length_c   1.000
_cell.angle_alpha   90.00
_cell.angle_beta   90.00
_cell.angle_gamma   90.00
#
_symmetry.space_group_name_H-M   'P 1'
#
loop_
_entity.id
_entity.type
_entity.pdbx_description
1 polymer ?
#
loop_
_entity_poly.entity_id
_entity_poly.type
_entity_poly.pdbx_seq_one_letter_code
_entity_poly.pdbx_strand_id
1 'polypeptide(L)'
;MNTPAKASLPVIKRLPKYYRYLRSLQEDGINSISSRELAAQMGTTASQVRQDFNCIGDVNGRQGIGYSVENLLSILEGLLFGNGDRLPTILIGCGRLGKAVSRFITTDTNGYRLIAAFDVAQSEVGKEISGIQIRHIDELEDRKS
;
A
#
# COMPACT_ATOMS: atom_id res chain seq x y z
N MET A 1 -3.60 -3.28 -17.63
CA MET A 1 -3.31 -2.04 -16.90
C MET A 1 -4.52 -1.13 -16.99
N ASN A 2 -5.42 -1.20 -16.03
CA ASN A 2 -6.47 -0.20 -15.89
C ASN A 2 -6.00 0.82 -14.87
N THR A 3 -5.18 1.76 -15.31
CA THR A 3 -5.04 3.02 -14.56
C THR A 3 -6.42 3.69 -14.62
N PRO A 4 -7.04 4.03 -13.49
CA PRO A 4 -8.28 4.79 -13.51
C PRO A 4 -7.98 6.10 -14.25
N ALA A 5 -8.62 6.28 -15.38
CA ALA A 5 -8.28 7.28 -16.39
C ALA A 5 -8.41 8.75 -15.93
N LYS A 6 -8.63 9.03 -14.65
CA LYS A 6 -8.84 10.41 -14.15
C LYS A 6 -8.56 10.63 -12.65
N ALA A 7 -7.87 9.75 -11.94
CA ALA A 7 -7.53 10.06 -10.56
C ALA A 7 -6.44 11.14 -10.52
N SER A 8 -6.76 12.30 -9.95
CA SER A 8 -5.79 13.37 -9.75
C SER A 8 -4.75 12.95 -8.69
N LEU A 9 -3.56 13.56 -8.72
CA LEU A 9 -2.50 13.29 -7.75
C LEU A 9 -2.96 13.42 -6.28
N PRO A 10 -3.80 14.40 -5.90
CA PRO A 10 -4.36 14.45 -4.55
C PRO A 10 -5.21 13.23 -4.17
N VAL A 11 -5.99 12.68 -5.09
CA VAL A 11 -6.77 11.44 -4.87
C VAL A 11 -5.81 10.28 -4.63
N ILE A 12 -4.83 10.08 -5.50
CA ILE A 12 -3.83 8.99 -5.40
C ILE A 12 -3.12 9.03 -4.04
N LYS A 13 -2.78 10.20 -3.52
CA LYS A 13 -2.15 10.35 -2.20
C LYS A 13 -3.06 9.97 -1.02
N ARG A 14 -4.38 10.00 -1.19
CA ARG A 14 -5.34 9.61 -0.15
C ARG A 14 -5.65 8.11 -0.15
N LEU A 15 -5.51 7.42 -1.28
CA LEU A 15 -5.87 6.00 -1.41
C LEU A 15 -5.17 5.09 -0.37
N PRO A 16 -3.86 5.23 -0.07
CA PRO A 16 -3.22 4.41 0.95
C PRO A 16 -3.77 4.64 2.37
N LYS A 17 -4.27 5.83 2.67
CA LYS A 17 -4.91 6.14 3.96
C LYS A 17 -6.26 5.43 4.09
N TYR A 18 -7.08 5.49 3.03
CA TYR A 18 -8.32 4.73 2.97
C TYR A 18 -8.07 3.24 3.15
N TYR A 19 -7.11 2.69 2.41
CA TYR A 19 -6.77 1.28 2.49
C TYR A 19 -6.40 0.84 3.91
N ARG A 20 -5.51 1.54 4.59
CA ARG A 20 -5.11 1.20 5.96
C ARG A 20 -6.28 1.23 6.94
N TYR A 21 -7.13 2.23 6.86
CA TYR A 21 -8.29 2.32 7.74
C TYR A 21 -9.31 1.22 7.46
N LEU A 22 -9.62 0.95 6.20
CA LEU A 22 -10.52 -0.13 5.83
C LEU A 22 -9.99 -1.52 6.24
N ARG A 23 -8.68 -1.72 6.20
CA ARG A 23 -8.05 -2.94 6.73
C ARG A 23 -8.30 -3.10 8.22
N SER A 24 -8.13 -2.03 9.02
CA SER A 24 -8.44 -2.10 10.45
C SER A 24 -9.91 -2.41 10.72
N LEU A 25 -10.83 -1.84 9.93
CA LEU A 25 -12.25 -2.17 10.04
C LEU A 25 -12.55 -3.66 9.75
N GLN A 26 -11.89 -4.20 8.74
CA GLN A 26 -12.02 -5.63 8.40
C GLN A 26 -11.51 -6.53 9.54
N GLU A 27 -10.38 -6.17 10.15
CA GLU A 27 -9.83 -6.88 11.31
C GLU A 27 -10.77 -6.81 12.53
N ASP A 28 -11.48 -5.70 12.70
CA ASP A 28 -12.49 -5.49 13.74
C ASP A 28 -13.85 -6.15 13.39
N GLY A 29 -13.97 -6.79 12.24
CA GLY A 29 -15.20 -7.44 11.79
C GLY A 29 -16.29 -6.48 11.30
N ILE A 30 -15.94 -5.23 10.99
CA ILE A 30 -16.87 -4.22 10.47
C ILE A 30 -16.97 -4.37 8.96
N ASN A 31 -18.19 -4.65 8.48
CA ASN A 31 -18.42 -5.00 7.08
C ASN A 31 -18.90 -3.82 6.21
N SER A 32 -19.35 -2.74 6.81
CA SER A 32 -19.84 -1.56 6.09
C SER A 32 -19.45 -0.26 6.77
N ILE A 33 -19.28 0.80 5.98
CA ILE A 33 -18.96 2.14 6.48
C ILE A 33 -19.63 3.21 5.61
N SER A 34 -20.15 4.26 6.25
CA SER A 34 -20.69 5.41 5.54
C SER A 34 -19.59 6.39 5.09
N SER A 35 -19.88 7.18 4.06
CA SER A 35 -18.96 8.26 3.63
C SER A 35 -18.72 9.30 4.73
N ARG A 36 -19.68 9.49 5.64
CA ARG A 36 -19.57 10.41 6.78
C ARG A 36 -18.58 9.89 7.83
N GLU A 37 -18.69 8.62 8.21
CA GLU A 37 -17.77 7.99 9.16
C GLU A 37 -16.35 7.95 8.60
N LEU A 38 -16.21 7.57 7.34
CA LEU A 38 -14.92 7.54 6.69
C LEU A 38 -14.29 8.94 6.57
N ALA A 39 -15.09 9.96 6.26
CA ALA A 39 -14.65 11.35 6.21
C ALA A 39 -14.16 11.85 7.57
N ALA A 40 -14.86 11.51 8.66
CA ALA A 40 -14.45 11.86 10.02
C ALA A 40 -13.06 11.29 10.35
N GLN A 41 -12.79 10.04 9.98
CA GLN A 41 -11.49 9.39 10.19
C GLN A 41 -10.37 9.98 9.30
N MET A 42 -10.72 10.38 8.09
CA MET A 42 -9.75 10.95 7.14
C MET A 42 -9.51 12.45 7.34
N GLY A 43 -10.25 13.12 8.23
CA GLY A 43 -10.15 14.57 8.40
C GLY A 43 -10.61 15.34 7.17
N THR A 44 -11.64 14.85 6.46
CA THR A 44 -12.18 15.43 5.24
C THR A 44 -13.72 15.51 5.27
N THR A 45 -14.36 15.77 4.16
CA THR A 45 -15.81 15.82 4.03
C THR A 45 -16.37 14.57 3.37
N ALA A 46 -17.62 14.21 3.69
CA ALA A 46 -18.31 13.10 3.02
C ALA A 46 -18.40 13.30 1.49
N SER A 47 -18.54 14.55 1.05
CA SER A 47 -18.52 14.89 -0.37
C SER A 47 -17.17 14.55 -1.03
N GLN A 48 -16.06 14.86 -0.36
CA GLN A 48 -14.71 14.53 -0.85
C GLN A 48 -14.51 13.03 -0.94
N VAL A 49 -14.95 12.25 0.06
CA VAL A 49 -14.89 10.79 0.03
C VAL A 49 -15.66 10.23 -1.17
N ARG A 50 -16.88 10.70 -1.41
CA ARG A 50 -17.67 10.27 -2.57
C ARG A 50 -17.02 10.62 -3.90
N GLN A 51 -16.41 11.81 -4.01
CA GLN A 51 -15.67 12.21 -5.21
C GLN A 51 -14.45 11.31 -5.44
N ASP A 52 -13.68 11.03 -4.39
CA ASP A 52 -12.51 10.15 -4.47
C ASP A 52 -12.94 8.75 -4.97
N PHE A 53 -14.00 8.20 -4.42
CA PHE A 53 -14.47 6.87 -4.81
C PHE A 53 -15.04 6.84 -6.23
N ASN A 54 -15.71 7.89 -6.68
CA ASN A 54 -16.15 8.01 -8.08
C ASN A 54 -14.97 8.04 -9.08
N CYS A 55 -13.79 8.49 -8.63
CA CYS A 55 -12.58 8.51 -9.46
C CYS A 55 -11.91 7.15 -9.61
N ILE A 56 -12.13 6.22 -8.66
CA ILE A 56 -11.37 4.96 -8.61
C ILE A 56 -12.13 3.76 -9.20
N GLY A 57 -13.38 3.89 -9.52
CA GLY A 57 -14.14 2.82 -10.16
C GLY A 57 -15.61 2.80 -9.76
N ASP A 58 -16.26 1.70 -10.07
CA ASP A 58 -17.69 1.49 -9.79
C ASP A 58 -17.90 1.11 -8.31
N VAL A 59 -17.68 2.09 -7.45
CA VAL A 59 -17.88 1.96 -6.01
C VAL A 59 -19.34 2.32 -5.70
N ASN A 60 -20.20 1.31 -5.76
CA ASN A 60 -21.61 1.48 -5.46
C ASN A 60 -21.88 1.51 -3.95
N GLY A 61 -21.92 2.72 -3.37
CA GLY A 61 -22.49 2.93 -2.05
C GLY A 61 -24.02 2.80 -2.11
N ARG A 62 -24.60 2.01 -1.22
CA ARG A 62 -26.07 1.97 -1.07
C ARG A 62 -26.52 3.03 -0.08
N GLN A 63 -27.49 3.83 -0.49
CA GLN A 63 -28.09 4.84 0.37
C GLN A 63 -28.67 4.17 1.63
N GLY A 64 -28.24 4.63 2.81
CA GLY A 64 -28.66 4.08 4.11
C GLY A 64 -27.82 2.91 4.65
N ILE A 65 -26.99 2.25 3.82
CA ILE A 65 -26.13 1.12 4.22
C ILE A 65 -24.66 1.50 4.17
N GLY A 66 -24.27 2.44 3.30
CA GLY A 66 -22.89 2.83 3.07
C GLY A 66 -22.16 1.94 2.06
N TYR A 67 -20.87 1.87 2.20
CA TYR A 67 -19.97 1.09 1.34
C TYR A 67 -19.60 -0.25 2.00
N SER A 68 -19.49 -1.30 1.20
CA SER A 68 -18.92 -2.57 1.63
C SER A 68 -17.40 -2.41 1.85
N VAL A 69 -16.91 -2.72 3.04
CA VAL A 69 -15.49 -2.68 3.38
C VAL A 69 -14.71 -3.66 2.50
N GLU A 70 -15.21 -4.87 2.32
CA GLU A 70 -14.59 -5.90 1.46
C GLU A 70 -14.47 -5.44 0.00
N ASN A 71 -15.54 -4.87 -0.55
CA ASN A 71 -15.54 -4.38 -1.93
C ASN A 71 -14.56 -3.22 -2.12
N LEU A 72 -14.55 -2.25 -1.20
CA LEU A 72 -13.59 -1.15 -1.24
C LEU A 72 -12.14 -1.63 -1.15
N LEU A 73 -11.85 -2.57 -0.26
CA LEU A 73 -10.51 -3.15 -0.13
C LEU A 73 -10.08 -3.84 -1.42
N SER A 74 -10.94 -4.63 -2.02
CA SER A 74 -10.64 -5.31 -3.29
C SER A 74 -10.27 -4.32 -4.41
N ILE A 75 -11.04 -3.23 -4.53
CA ILE A 75 -10.77 -2.18 -5.53
C ILE A 75 -9.43 -1.48 -5.23
N LEU A 76 -9.22 -1.09 -3.97
CA LEU A 76 -7.99 -0.40 -3.56
C LEU A 76 -6.75 -1.29 -3.69
N GLU A 77 -6.85 -2.57 -3.36
CA GLU A 77 -5.78 -3.55 -3.54
C GLU A 77 -5.37 -3.68 -5.01
N GLY A 78 -6.35 -3.78 -5.90
CA GLY A 78 -6.10 -3.79 -7.34
C GLY A 78 -5.39 -2.53 -7.84
N LEU A 79 -5.76 -1.36 -7.31
CA LEU A 79 -5.17 -0.08 -7.69
C LEU A 79 -3.78 0.16 -7.09
N LEU A 80 -3.58 -0.21 -5.83
CA LEU A 80 -2.34 0.05 -5.10
C LEU A 80 -1.25 -1.00 -5.37
N PHE A 81 -1.65 -2.24 -5.56
CA PHE A 81 -0.73 -3.40 -5.63
C PHE A 81 -0.82 -4.18 -6.94
N GLY A 82 -1.74 -3.83 -7.83
CA GLY A 82 -2.00 -4.57 -9.06
C GLY A 82 -2.79 -5.86 -8.83
N ASN A 83 -2.99 -6.64 -9.88
CA ASN A 83 -3.83 -7.85 -9.88
C ASN A 83 -3.17 -9.06 -9.21
N GLY A 84 -2.70 -8.91 -7.98
CA GLY A 84 -2.06 -9.96 -7.19
C GLY A 84 -0.52 -9.99 -7.31
N ASP A 85 0.08 -9.16 -8.13
CA ASP A 85 1.53 -9.00 -8.17
C ASP A 85 1.98 -8.07 -7.05
N ARG A 86 2.80 -8.60 -6.15
CA ARG A 86 3.44 -7.77 -5.13
C ARG A 86 4.40 -6.78 -5.78
N LEU A 87 4.38 -5.53 -5.32
CA LEU A 87 5.28 -4.49 -5.80
C LEU A 87 6.75 -4.87 -5.52
N PRO A 88 7.59 -5.00 -6.56
CA PRO A 88 9.01 -5.24 -6.36
C PRO A 88 9.62 -4.06 -5.61
N THR A 89 10.27 -4.36 -4.50
CA THR A 89 10.75 -3.37 -3.54
C THR A 89 12.22 -3.60 -3.24
N ILE A 90 13.01 -2.56 -3.19
CA ILE A 90 14.39 -2.59 -2.72
C ILE A 90 14.49 -1.94 -1.34
N LEU A 91 15.38 -2.45 -0.51
CA LEU A 91 15.69 -1.90 0.81
C LEU A 91 17.08 -1.25 0.77
N ILE A 92 17.17 -0.01 1.17
CA ILE A 92 18.43 0.71 1.33
C ILE A 92 18.60 1.06 2.81
N GLY A 93 19.66 0.55 3.41
CA GLY A 93 19.90 0.62 4.85
C GLY A 93 19.41 -0.64 5.57
N CYS A 94 20.33 -1.52 5.94
CA CYS A 94 20.05 -2.85 6.51
C CYS A 94 20.39 -2.94 8.02
N GLY A 95 20.46 -1.81 8.72
CA GLY A 95 20.62 -1.74 10.16
C GLY A 95 19.38 -2.24 10.92
N ARG A 96 19.26 -1.87 12.18
CA ARG A 96 18.16 -2.33 13.05
C ARG A 96 16.77 -2.01 12.47
N LEU A 97 16.58 -0.78 11.99
CA LEU A 97 15.32 -0.37 11.39
C LEU A 97 15.07 -1.11 10.07
N GLY A 98 16.09 -1.23 9.22
CA GLY A 98 15.99 -1.96 7.95
C GLY A 98 15.59 -3.43 8.16
N LYS A 99 16.16 -4.10 9.17
CA LYS A 99 15.78 -5.47 9.55
C LYS A 99 14.32 -5.57 9.99
N ALA A 100 13.82 -4.62 10.77
CA ALA A 100 12.42 -4.58 11.17
C ALA A 100 11.49 -4.34 9.98
N VAL A 101 11.83 -3.37 9.11
CA VAL A 101 11.08 -3.07 7.89
C VAL A 101 11.08 -4.25 6.92
N SER A 102 12.20 -4.96 6.75
CA SER A 102 12.26 -6.12 5.86
C SER A 102 11.31 -7.23 6.27
N ARG A 103 11.18 -7.49 7.58
CA ARG A 103 10.22 -8.47 8.11
C ARG A 103 8.79 -8.04 7.81
N PHE A 104 8.48 -6.76 7.96
CA PHE A 104 7.17 -6.20 7.64
C PHE A 104 6.85 -6.33 6.14
N ILE A 105 7.80 -6.03 5.26
CA ILE A 105 7.64 -6.12 3.80
C ILE A 105 7.39 -7.56 3.35
N THR A 106 8.07 -8.53 3.97
CA THR A 106 7.98 -9.95 3.59
C THR A 106 6.73 -10.66 4.13
N THR A 107 5.96 -10.02 5.01
CA THR A 107 4.69 -10.57 5.49
C THR A 107 3.66 -10.58 4.35
N ASP A 108 2.96 -11.70 4.17
CA ASP A 108 2.08 -11.96 3.02
C ASP A 108 0.95 -10.94 2.78
N THR A 109 0.66 -10.11 3.75
CA THR A 109 -0.46 -9.17 3.72
C THR A 109 -0.13 -7.77 3.19
N ASN A 110 1.13 -7.45 2.90
CA ASN A 110 1.55 -6.06 2.68
C ASN A 110 1.69 -5.62 1.22
N GLY A 111 1.44 -6.49 0.26
CA GLY A 111 1.49 -6.14 -1.16
C GLY A 111 2.87 -5.77 -1.72
N TYR A 112 3.95 -6.01 -0.96
CA TYR A 112 5.33 -5.74 -1.36
C TYR A 112 6.14 -7.03 -1.47
N ARG A 113 7.13 -7.05 -2.37
CA ARG A 113 8.10 -8.13 -2.51
C ARG A 113 9.52 -7.57 -2.49
N LEU A 114 10.28 -7.89 -1.45
CA LEU A 114 11.68 -7.51 -1.37
C LEU A 114 12.48 -8.28 -2.43
N ILE A 115 13.13 -7.56 -3.32
CA ILE A 115 13.91 -8.14 -4.43
C ILE A 115 15.40 -7.86 -4.32
N ALA A 116 15.82 -6.84 -3.56
CA ALA A 116 17.22 -6.52 -3.33
C ALA A 116 17.37 -5.71 -2.04
N ALA A 117 18.54 -5.80 -1.42
CA ALA A 117 18.91 -5.04 -0.23
C ALA A 117 20.33 -4.49 -0.37
N PHE A 118 20.52 -3.23 0.02
CA PHE A 118 21.77 -2.50 -0.09
C PHE A 118 22.14 -1.79 1.20
N ASP A 119 23.45 -1.69 1.48
CA ASP A 119 23.97 -0.88 2.58
C ASP A 119 25.32 -0.29 2.19
N VAL A 120 25.70 0.79 2.86
CA VAL A 120 27.03 1.41 2.74
C VAL A 120 28.04 0.78 3.69
N ALA A 121 27.56 0.17 4.78
CA ALA A 121 28.40 -0.41 5.82
C ALA A 121 28.97 -1.77 5.38
N GLN A 122 30.29 -1.86 5.26
CA GLN A 122 30.97 -3.12 4.93
C GLN A 122 30.64 -4.24 5.93
N SER A 123 30.33 -3.90 7.17
CA SER A 123 29.91 -4.86 8.20
C SER A 123 28.56 -5.53 7.92
N GLU A 124 27.71 -4.92 7.12
CA GLU A 124 26.39 -5.46 6.72
C GLU A 124 26.42 -6.14 5.35
N VAL A 125 27.31 -5.71 4.45
CA VAL A 125 27.45 -6.29 3.11
C VAL A 125 27.86 -7.77 3.20
N GLY A 126 27.18 -8.61 2.41
CA GLY A 126 27.37 -10.05 2.38
C GLY A 126 26.53 -10.83 3.38
N LYS A 127 25.95 -10.17 4.39
CA LYS A 127 24.95 -10.78 5.27
C LYS A 127 23.61 -10.96 4.54
N GLU A 128 22.72 -11.73 5.14
CA GLU A 128 21.39 -11.99 4.63
C GLU A 128 20.33 -11.26 5.45
N ILE A 129 19.34 -10.69 4.77
CA ILE A 129 18.16 -10.04 5.36
C ILE A 129 16.91 -10.57 4.68
N SER A 130 16.03 -11.22 5.43
CA SER A 130 14.77 -11.80 4.90
C SER A 130 14.97 -12.65 3.63
N GLY A 131 16.01 -13.47 3.59
CA GLY A 131 16.34 -14.33 2.45
C GLY A 131 17.09 -13.65 1.29
N ILE A 132 17.42 -12.36 1.43
CA ILE A 132 18.11 -11.56 0.39
C ILE A 132 19.50 -11.20 0.88
N GLN A 133 20.53 -11.42 0.04
CA GLN A 133 21.90 -11.01 0.35
C GLN A 133 22.04 -9.49 0.24
N ILE A 134 22.64 -8.88 1.27
CA ILE A 134 22.92 -7.44 1.29
C ILE A 134 24.13 -7.15 0.41
N ARG A 135 23.98 -6.21 -0.51
CA ARG A 135 25.01 -5.73 -1.44
C ARG A 135 25.48 -4.34 -1.07
N HIS A 136 26.64 -3.94 -1.56
CA HIS A 136 27.08 -2.56 -1.40
C HIS A 136 26.23 -1.63 -2.28
N ILE A 137 25.98 -0.41 -1.78
CA ILE A 137 25.13 0.58 -2.47
C ILE A 137 25.62 0.93 -3.89
N ASP A 138 26.93 0.86 -4.12
CA ASP A 138 27.51 1.15 -5.44
C ASP A 138 27.03 0.18 -6.52
N GLU A 139 26.59 -1.02 -6.15
CA GLU A 139 26.02 -1.99 -7.09
C GLU A 139 24.59 -1.62 -7.58
N LEU A 140 23.98 -0.60 -6.98
CA LEU A 140 22.64 -0.14 -7.39
C LEU A 140 22.66 0.53 -8.76
N GLU A 141 23.74 1.18 -9.15
CA GLU A 141 23.86 1.87 -10.44
C GLU A 141 23.92 0.90 -11.63
N ASP A 142 24.47 -0.29 -11.46
CA ASP A 142 24.60 -1.29 -12.51
C ASP A 142 23.26 -1.87 -13.00
N ARG A 143 22.15 -1.61 -12.30
CA ARG A 143 20.83 -2.12 -12.66
C ARG A 143 19.95 -1.15 -13.48
N LYS A 144 20.50 0.00 -13.87
CA LYS A 144 19.81 0.97 -14.76
C LYS A 144 19.94 0.65 -16.25
N SER A 145 20.65 -0.39 -16.58
CA SER A 145 20.83 -0.86 -17.97
C SER A 145 20.00 -2.09 -18.26
#